data_230631ebb329aeb0b900c9631aaa680f
#
_entry.id   230631ebb329aeb0b900c9631aaa680f
#
_cell.length_a   1.000
_cell.length_b   1.000
_cell.length_c   1.000
_cell.angle_alpha   90.00
_cell.angle_beta   90.00
_cell.angle_gamma   90.00
#
_symmetry.space_group_name_H-M   'P 1'
#
loop_
_entity.id
_entity.type
_entity.pdbx_description
1 polymer ?
#
loop_
_entity_poly.entity_id
_entity_poly.type
_entity_poly.pdbx_seq_one_letter_code
_entity_poly.pdbx_strand_id
1 'polypeptide(L)'
;MHETVKRTNLARLKTGNLVNLEKSISLSTPLGGHLVTGDVDCEGVIKSITQDGIAKIYEIEIEHRFMKYVVEKGRISLDGASLSIVGFKENSLQVSLIPHTQEMITLGRKKVGDHINVETDLIGKYIERMMTFKEYEKTSEKSKLDKNFLASHGFF
;
A
#
# COMPACT_ATOMS: atom_id res chain seq x y z
N MET A 1 -6.98 -18.93 -4.51
CA MET A 1 -7.62 -18.35 -5.72
C MET A 1 -6.54 -17.93 -6.70
N HIS A 2 -6.81 -17.91 -8.01
CA HIS A 2 -5.81 -17.56 -9.03
C HIS A 2 -5.25 -16.14 -8.86
N GLU A 3 -6.11 -15.19 -8.52
CA GLU A 3 -5.75 -13.79 -8.27
C GLU A 3 -4.79 -13.63 -7.08
N THR A 4 -5.01 -14.36 -5.99
CA THR A 4 -4.14 -14.34 -4.81
C THR A 4 -2.72 -14.78 -5.16
N VAL A 5 -2.59 -15.88 -5.90
CA VAL A 5 -1.27 -16.39 -6.32
C VAL A 5 -0.55 -15.41 -7.27
N LYS A 6 -1.31 -14.64 -8.06
CA LYS A 6 -0.76 -13.68 -9.02
C LYS A 6 -0.27 -12.38 -8.34
N ARG A 7 -0.94 -11.94 -7.27
CA ARG A 7 -0.66 -10.65 -6.60
C ARG A 7 0.25 -10.76 -5.39
N THR A 8 0.55 -11.97 -4.95
CA THR A 8 1.29 -12.20 -3.70
C THR A 8 2.54 -13.03 -3.93
N ASN A 9 3.47 -12.96 -2.99
CA ASN A 9 4.65 -13.79 -2.95
C ASN A 9 4.35 -15.26 -2.57
N LEU A 10 3.08 -15.66 -2.37
CA LEU A 10 2.69 -17.01 -1.96
C LEU A 10 3.15 -18.09 -2.94
N ALA A 11 3.18 -17.79 -4.25
CA ALA A 11 3.68 -18.73 -5.26
C ALA A 11 5.18 -19.06 -5.08
N ARG A 12 5.93 -18.24 -4.36
CA ARG A 12 7.37 -18.42 -4.09
C ARG A 12 7.65 -19.20 -2.81
N LEU A 13 6.64 -19.36 -1.94
CA LEU A 13 6.80 -20.04 -0.66
C LEU A 13 7.06 -21.54 -0.83
N LYS A 14 7.97 -22.05 -0.02
CA LYS A 14 8.34 -23.47 0.06
C LYS A 14 8.17 -23.95 1.49
N THR A 15 8.07 -25.28 1.65
CA THR A 15 8.05 -25.90 2.98
C THR A 15 9.25 -25.42 3.81
N GLY A 16 8.99 -24.96 5.02
CA GLY A 16 10.00 -24.39 5.94
C GLY A 16 10.15 -22.87 5.87
N ASN A 17 9.51 -22.18 4.91
CA ASN A 17 9.49 -20.73 4.92
C ASN A 17 8.63 -20.21 6.08
N LEU A 18 9.09 -19.12 6.71
CA LEU A 18 8.36 -18.44 7.76
C LEU A 18 7.34 -17.48 7.17
N VAL A 19 6.18 -17.41 7.82
CA VAL A 19 5.12 -16.45 7.50
C VAL A 19 4.66 -15.75 8.79
N ASN A 20 4.22 -14.51 8.67
CA ASN A 20 3.54 -13.83 9.77
C ASN A 20 2.12 -14.38 9.87
N LEU A 21 1.63 -14.60 11.08
CA LEU A 21 0.26 -15.03 11.35
C LEU A 21 -0.37 -14.07 12.35
N GLU A 22 -1.56 -13.60 12.03
CA GLU A 22 -2.36 -12.75 12.90
C GLU A 22 -3.79 -13.27 12.99
N LYS A 23 -4.36 -13.21 14.18
CA LYS A 23 -5.77 -13.58 14.38
C LYS A 23 -6.66 -12.50 13.79
N SER A 24 -7.81 -12.92 13.24
CA SER A 24 -8.83 -11.99 12.80
C SER A 24 -9.25 -11.04 13.94
N ILE A 25 -9.39 -9.77 13.60
CA ILE A 25 -9.80 -8.72 14.53
C ILE A 25 -11.26 -8.96 14.93
N SER A 26 -11.57 -8.79 16.23
CA SER A 26 -12.91 -8.73 16.77
C SER A 26 -13.18 -7.33 17.34
N LEU A 27 -14.43 -6.98 17.58
CA LEU A 27 -14.79 -5.67 18.17
C LEU A 27 -14.17 -5.42 19.56
N SER A 28 -13.75 -6.47 20.26
CA SER A 28 -13.09 -6.39 21.56
C SER A 28 -11.55 -6.43 21.49
N THR A 29 -10.97 -6.61 20.31
CA THR A 29 -9.51 -6.70 20.15
C THR A 29 -8.91 -5.31 20.04
N PRO A 30 -7.92 -4.91 20.90
CA PRO A 30 -7.21 -3.67 20.75
C PRO A 30 -6.48 -3.63 19.40
N LEU A 31 -6.62 -2.52 18.66
CA LEU A 31 -5.92 -2.32 17.39
C LEU A 31 -4.53 -1.76 17.67
N GLY A 32 -3.49 -2.59 17.50
CA GLY A 32 -2.09 -2.19 17.73
C GLY A 32 -1.42 -1.43 16.58
N GLY A 33 -2.10 -1.28 15.44
CA GLY A 33 -1.59 -0.63 14.22
C GLY A 33 -2.70 0.08 13.47
N HIS A 34 -2.74 -0.10 12.14
CA HIS A 34 -3.87 0.31 11.29
C HIS A 34 -4.71 -0.92 10.90
N LEU A 35 -5.86 -0.68 10.28
CA LEU A 35 -6.73 -1.75 9.81
C LEU A 35 -6.08 -2.45 8.60
N VAL A 36 -5.58 -3.65 8.83
CA VAL A 36 -5.03 -4.54 7.79
C VAL A 36 -6.12 -5.53 7.41
N THR A 37 -6.48 -5.55 6.12
CA THR A 37 -7.58 -6.39 5.61
C THR A 37 -7.09 -7.73 5.09
N GLY A 38 -5.81 -7.83 4.73
CA GLY A 38 -5.21 -8.98 4.07
C GLY A 38 -5.35 -8.94 2.54
N ASP A 39 -5.90 -7.85 2.00
CA ASP A 39 -6.04 -7.64 0.56
C ASP A 39 -4.75 -7.03 -0.02
N VAL A 40 -3.82 -7.89 -0.41
CA VAL A 40 -2.53 -7.50 -0.96
C VAL A 40 -2.70 -6.73 -2.27
N ASP A 41 -2.11 -5.55 -2.35
CA ASP A 41 -2.15 -4.70 -3.54
C ASP A 41 -1.11 -5.12 -4.58
N CYS A 42 0.11 -5.39 -4.13
CA CYS A 42 1.22 -5.79 -4.99
C CYS A 42 2.33 -6.53 -4.22
N GLU A 43 3.27 -7.10 -4.97
CA GLU A 43 4.58 -7.47 -4.44
C GLU A 43 5.51 -6.24 -4.47
N GLY A 44 6.29 -6.05 -3.40
CA GLY A 44 7.44 -5.17 -3.38
C GLY A 44 8.75 -5.96 -3.37
N VAL A 45 9.86 -5.28 -3.63
CA VAL A 45 11.21 -5.83 -3.60
C VAL A 45 12.09 -5.00 -2.68
N ILE A 46 12.81 -5.65 -1.76
CA ILE A 46 13.76 -4.99 -0.86
C ILE A 46 14.98 -4.54 -1.68
N LYS A 47 15.19 -3.23 -1.79
CA LYS A 47 16.30 -2.60 -2.57
C LYS A 47 17.54 -2.38 -1.73
N SER A 48 17.35 -1.99 -0.47
CA SER A 48 18.45 -1.77 0.45
C SER A 48 18.03 -2.02 1.89
N ILE A 49 19.01 -2.35 2.72
CA ILE A 49 18.88 -2.47 4.18
C ILE A 49 20.07 -1.72 4.76
N THR A 50 19.81 -0.64 5.49
CA THR A 50 20.87 0.19 6.08
C THR A 50 20.70 0.26 7.60
N GLN A 51 21.83 0.26 8.33
CA GLN A 51 21.82 0.42 9.76
C GLN A 51 21.64 1.89 10.13
N ASP A 52 20.75 2.17 11.08
CA ASP A 52 20.50 3.50 11.66
C ASP A 52 20.40 3.37 13.18
N GLY A 53 21.50 3.65 13.86
CA GLY A 53 21.63 3.39 15.29
C GLY A 53 21.35 1.91 15.61
N ILE A 54 20.33 1.64 16.45
CA ILE A 54 19.90 0.28 16.80
C ILE A 54 18.89 -0.30 15.80
N ALA A 55 18.32 0.55 14.94
CA ALA A 55 17.30 0.16 13.97
C ALA A 55 17.92 -0.19 12.61
N LYS A 56 17.14 -0.87 11.77
CA LYS A 56 17.43 -1.07 10.35
C LYS A 56 16.37 -0.39 9.50
N ILE A 57 16.82 0.39 8.52
CA ILE A 57 15.95 0.99 7.52
C ILE A 57 15.88 0.05 6.31
N TYR A 58 14.69 -0.38 5.97
CA TYR A 58 14.38 -1.17 4.79
C TYR A 58 13.81 -0.26 3.71
N GLU A 59 14.44 -0.19 2.55
CA GLU A 59 13.90 0.46 1.36
C GLU A 59 13.25 -0.59 0.47
N ILE A 60 11.97 -0.42 0.19
CA ILE A 60 11.14 -1.35 -0.58
C ILE A 60 10.63 -0.64 -1.83
N GLU A 61 11.00 -1.16 -3.01
CA GLU A 61 10.45 -0.71 -4.29
C GLU A 61 9.08 -1.35 -4.52
N ILE A 62 8.12 -0.55 -4.95
CA ILE A 62 6.77 -0.98 -5.32
C ILE A 62 6.36 -0.36 -6.64
N GLU A 63 5.30 -0.87 -7.27
CA GLU A 63 4.75 -0.28 -8.48
C GLU A 63 4.34 1.18 -8.25
N HIS A 64 4.74 2.08 -9.17
CA HIS A 64 4.49 3.52 -9.09
C HIS A 64 3.01 3.88 -8.81
N ARG A 65 2.07 3.13 -9.38
CA ARG A 65 0.63 3.38 -9.20
C ARG A 65 0.15 3.32 -7.74
N PHE A 66 0.88 2.64 -6.85
CA PHE A 66 0.56 2.55 -5.44
C PHE A 66 1.25 3.62 -4.59
N MET A 67 2.25 4.33 -5.15
CA MET A 67 2.97 5.39 -4.42
C MET A 67 2.07 6.55 -3.98
N LYS A 68 0.95 6.79 -4.65
CA LYS A 68 -0.06 7.79 -4.25
C LYS A 68 -0.70 7.52 -2.88
N TYR A 69 -0.61 6.30 -2.35
CA TYR A 69 -1.08 5.92 -1.02
C TYR A 69 0.03 5.94 0.04
N VAL A 70 1.28 6.18 -0.39
CA VAL A 70 2.44 6.23 0.50
C VAL A 70 2.60 7.64 1.04
N VAL A 71 2.45 7.78 2.35
CA VAL A 71 2.55 9.06 3.05
C VAL A 71 3.59 8.93 4.16
N GLU A 72 4.50 9.91 4.28
CA GLU A 72 5.46 9.96 5.39
C GLU A 72 4.71 9.99 6.73
N LYS A 73 5.15 9.20 7.68
CA LYS A 73 4.48 8.92 8.97
C LYS A 73 3.12 8.21 8.85
N GLY A 74 2.71 7.85 7.63
CA GLY A 74 1.56 6.99 7.37
C GLY A 74 1.84 5.53 7.72
N ARG A 75 0.89 4.67 7.37
CA ARG A 75 0.95 3.24 7.63
C ARG A 75 1.01 2.44 6.35
N ILE A 76 1.63 1.27 6.45
CA ILE A 76 1.66 0.26 5.38
C ILE A 76 1.72 -1.12 6.02
N SER A 77 1.13 -2.11 5.37
CA SER A 77 1.28 -3.50 5.77
C SER A 77 2.31 -4.19 4.87
N LEU A 78 3.32 -4.79 5.47
CA LEU A 78 4.37 -5.55 4.81
C LEU A 78 4.36 -7.00 5.30
N ASP A 79 4.04 -7.96 4.43
CA ASP A 79 3.76 -9.36 4.78
C ASP A 79 2.79 -9.46 5.98
N GLY A 80 1.75 -8.60 6.01
CA GLY A 80 0.74 -8.55 7.07
C GLY A 80 1.12 -7.73 8.31
N ALA A 81 2.38 -7.32 8.46
CA ALA A 81 2.81 -6.51 9.61
C ALA A 81 2.54 -5.01 9.37
N SER A 82 1.79 -4.37 10.28
CA SER A 82 1.54 -2.92 10.25
C SER A 82 2.78 -2.12 10.65
N LEU A 83 3.32 -1.31 9.73
CA LEU A 83 4.54 -0.55 9.94
C LEU A 83 4.34 0.93 9.61
N SER A 84 5.15 1.79 10.24
CA SER A 84 5.19 3.23 9.94
C SER A 84 6.16 3.50 8.81
N ILE A 85 5.74 4.33 7.85
CA ILE A 85 6.59 4.83 6.77
C ILE A 85 7.45 5.95 7.32
N VAL A 86 8.78 5.83 7.19
CA VAL A 86 9.74 6.85 7.66
C VAL A 86 10.22 7.77 6.54
N GLY A 87 10.02 7.37 5.29
CA GLY A 87 10.35 8.16 4.10
C GLY A 87 9.93 7.45 2.83
N PHE A 88 10.00 8.14 1.70
CA PHE A 88 9.74 7.56 0.38
C PHE A 88 10.47 8.32 -0.72
N LYS A 89 10.64 7.66 -1.86
CA LYS A 89 11.15 8.21 -3.13
C LYS A 89 10.12 7.96 -4.22
N GLU A 90 10.46 8.21 -5.47
CA GLU A 90 9.55 8.09 -6.60
C GLU A 90 8.84 6.72 -6.69
N ASN A 91 9.58 5.61 -6.50
CA ASN A 91 9.07 4.24 -6.63
C ASN A 91 9.39 3.37 -5.41
N SER A 92 9.82 3.95 -4.29
CA SER A 92 10.15 3.19 -3.10
C SER A 92 9.70 3.88 -1.82
N LEU A 93 9.44 3.08 -0.81
CA LEU A 93 9.14 3.53 0.54
C LEU A 93 10.18 2.98 1.52
N GLN A 94 10.28 3.61 2.68
CA GLN A 94 11.19 3.21 3.74
C GLN A 94 10.44 2.96 5.04
N VAL A 95 10.80 1.85 5.70
CA VAL A 95 10.32 1.54 7.05
C VAL A 95 11.52 1.29 7.97
N SER A 96 11.37 1.65 9.24
CA SER A 96 12.41 1.43 10.25
C SER A 96 11.99 0.32 11.20
N LEU A 97 12.83 -0.69 11.36
CA LEU A 97 12.61 -1.80 12.29
C LEU A 97 13.59 -1.70 13.48
N ILE A 98 13.05 -1.49 14.67
CA ILE A 98 13.80 -1.62 15.92
C ILE A 98 14.11 -3.10 16.21
N PRO A 99 15.13 -3.44 17.04
CA PRO A 99 15.56 -4.82 17.27
C PRO A 99 14.42 -5.78 17.61
N HIS A 100 13.55 -5.40 18.52
CA HIS A 100 12.41 -6.22 18.90
C HIS A 100 11.50 -6.56 17.68
N THR A 101 11.16 -5.56 16.85
CA THR A 101 10.34 -5.79 15.65
C THR A 101 11.06 -6.68 14.63
N GLN A 102 12.40 -6.53 14.48
CA GLN A 102 13.20 -7.38 13.59
C GLN A 102 13.12 -8.88 13.98
N GLU A 103 13.01 -9.17 15.26
CA GLU A 103 12.90 -10.56 15.76
C GLU A 103 11.50 -11.14 15.57
N MET A 104 10.48 -10.30 15.72
CA MET A 104 9.07 -10.72 15.76
C MET A 104 8.44 -10.93 14.39
N ILE A 105 8.89 -10.22 13.35
CA ILE A 105 8.29 -10.30 12.02
C ILE A 105 9.26 -10.87 10.97
N THR A 106 8.72 -11.48 9.92
CA THR A 106 9.50 -12.13 8.87
C THR A 106 10.40 -11.15 8.11
N LEU A 107 10.01 -9.87 7.98
CA LEU A 107 10.81 -8.84 7.33
C LEU A 107 12.19 -8.69 7.94
N GLY A 108 12.34 -8.83 9.27
CA GLY A 108 13.62 -8.73 9.95
C GLY A 108 14.66 -9.78 9.51
N ARG A 109 14.22 -10.88 8.87
CA ARG A 109 15.05 -11.99 8.37
C ARG A 109 15.27 -11.96 6.86
N LYS A 110 14.56 -11.07 6.15
CA LYS A 110 14.67 -10.91 4.70
C LYS A 110 15.95 -10.17 4.32
N LYS A 111 16.35 -10.33 3.06
CA LYS A 111 17.56 -9.77 2.47
C LYS A 111 17.21 -8.87 1.29
N VAL A 112 18.18 -8.10 0.83
CA VAL A 112 18.08 -7.35 -0.43
C VAL A 112 17.78 -8.33 -1.58
N GLY A 113 16.81 -7.99 -2.40
CA GLY A 113 16.27 -8.80 -3.49
C GLY A 113 15.09 -9.70 -3.09
N ASP A 114 14.79 -9.85 -1.80
CA ASP A 114 13.62 -10.63 -1.37
C ASP A 114 12.32 -9.89 -1.70
N HIS A 115 11.29 -10.67 -2.01
CA HIS A 115 9.93 -10.20 -2.27
C HIS A 115 9.11 -10.11 -0.99
N ILE A 116 8.22 -9.13 -0.95
CA ILE A 116 7.34 -8.86 0.18
C ILE A 116 5.94 -8.49 -0.30
N ASN A 117 4.90 -8.98 0.36
CA ASN A 117 3.54 -8.55 0.10
C ASN A 117 3.31 -7.15 0.65
N VAL A 118 2.68 -6.30 -0.14
CA VAL A 118 2.40 -4.92 0.22
C VAL A 118 0.90 -4.67 0.17
N GLU A 119 0.35 -4.17 1.28
CA GLU A 119 -1.02 -3.66 1.36
C GLU A 119 -0.95 -2.21 1.81
N THR A 120 -1.44 -1.30 0.98
CA THR A 120 -1.52 0.13 1.29
C THR A 120 -2.71 0.42 2.20
N ASP A 121 -2.65 1.53 2.94
CA ASP A 121 -3.71 1.88 3.88
C ASP A 121 -5.06 2.06 3.15
N LEU A 122 -6.07 1.35 3.64
CA LEU A 122 -7.43 1.35 3.10
C LEU A 122 -8.05 2.76 3.05
N ILE A 123 -7.70 3.62 4.01
CA ILE A 123 -8.18 5.01 4.08
C ILE A 123 -7.78 5.77 2.82
N GLY A 124 -6.53 5.61 2.37
CA GLY A 124 -6.04 6.26 1.14
C GLY A 124 -6.85 5.85 -0.10
N LYS A 125 -7.23 4.58 -0.20
CA LYS A 125 -8.05 4.04 -1.31
C LYS A 125 -9.46 4.64 -1.33
N TYR A 126 -10.09 4.80 -0.17
CA TYR A 126 -11.40 5.44 -0.07
C TYR A 126 -11.33 6.93 -0.43
N ILE A 127 -10.32 7.65 0.07
CA ILE A 127 -10.13 9.07 -0.24
C ILE A 127 -9.96 9.26 -1.74
N GLU A 128 -9.09 8.49 -2.39
CA GLU A 128 -8.92 8.54 -3.84
C GLU A 128 -10.23 8.29 -4.57
N ARG A 129 -10.96 7.24 -4.21
CA ARG A 129 -12.25 6.94 -4.85
C ARG A 129 -13.25 8.09 -4.73
N MET A 130 -13.31 8.73 -3.56
CA MET A 130 -14.21 9.86 -3.34
C MET A 130 -13.80 11.10 -4.14
N MET A 131 -12.49 11.35 -4.27
CA MET A 131 -11.97 12.48 -5.07
C MET A 131 -12.22 12.29 -6.56
N THR A 132 -11.88 11.10 -7.09
CA THR A 132 -12.08 10.78 -8.51
C THR A 132 -13.58 10.76 -8.89
N PHE A 133 -14.46 10.34 -7.98
CA PHE A 133 -15.89 10.36 -8.21
C PHE A 133 -16.43 11.79 -8.34
N LYS A 134 -15.99 12.70 -7.47
CA LYS A 134 -16.36 14.14 -7.55
C LYS A 134 -15.88 14.80 -8.85
N GLU A 135 -14.71 14.42 -9.35
CA GLU A 135 -14.21 14.92 -10.64
C GLU A 135 -15.06 14.43 -11.81
N TYR A 136 -15.49 13.17 -11.77
CA TYR A 136 -16.38 12.58 -12.76
C TYR A 136 -17.74 13.30 -12.79
N GLU A 137 -18.35 13.58 -11.64
CA GLU A 137 -19.61 14.34 -11.56
C GLU A 137 -19.45 15.73 -12.17
N LYS A 138 -18.41 16.48 -11.80
CA LYS A 138 -18.14 17.82 -12.36
C LYS A 138 -17.92 17.81 -13.87
N THR A 139 -17.38 16.73 -14.42
CA THR A 139 -17.15 16.59 -15.86
C THR A 139 -18.43 16.18 -16.59
N SER A 140 -19.29 15.38 -15.96
CA SER A 140 -20.57 14.95 -16.50
C SER A 140 -21.62 16.06 -16.47
N GLU A 141 -21.55 16.95 -15.48
CA GLU A 141 -22.44 18.12 -15.36
C GLU A 141 -22.08 19.27 -16.32
N LYS A 142 -20.90 19.28 -16.92
CA LYS A 142 -20.62 20.15 -18.06
C LYS A 142 -21.45 19.68 -19.24
N SER A 143 -22.72 20.10 -19.22
CA SER A 143 -23.66 19.91 -20.32
C SER A 143 -22.97 20.27 -21.63
N LYS A 144 -23.09 19.42 -22.63
CA LYS A 144 -22.65 19.68 -24.00
C LYS A 144 -23.45 20.86 -24.65
N LEU A 145 -24.40 21.40 -23.93
CA LEU A 145 -25.25 22.52 -24.31
C LEU A 145 -24.71 23.81 -23.70
N ASP A 146 -23.64 24.35 -24.29
CA ASP A 146 -23.22 25.71 -23.98
C ASP A 146 -23.87 26.72 -24.93
N LYS A 147 -23.75 28.03 -24.61
CA LYS A 147 -24.35 29.10 -25.44
C LYS A 147 -23.85 29.05 -26.88
N ASN A 148 -22.60 28.65 -27.11
CA ASN A 148 -22.03 28.58 -28.44
C ASN A 148 -22.59 27.41 -29.24
N PHE A 149 -22.83 26.25 -28.58
CA PHE A 149 -23.50 25.11 -29.19
C PHE A 149 -24.94 25.50 -29.59
N LEU A 150 -25.69 26.16 -28.70
CA LEU A 150 -27.07 26.60 -29.00
C LEU A 150 -27.09 27.62 -30.15
N ALA A 151 -26.19 28.60 -30.15
CA ALA A 151 -26.09 29.59 -31.22
C ALA A 151 -25.73 28.94 -32.56
N SER A 152 -24.80 27.96 -32.59
CA SER A 152 -24.41 27.26 -33.82
C SER A 152 -25.50 26.34 -34.39
N HIS A 153 -26.52 26.00 -33.58
CA HIS A 153 -27.65 25.16 -33.99
C HIS A 153 -28.97 25.94 -34.12
N GLY A 154 -28.91 27.30 -34.18
CA GLY A 154 -30.02 28.14 -34.54
C GLY A 154 -31.01 28.43 -33.40
N PHE A 155 -30.59 28.34 -32.15
CA PHE A 155 -31.42 28.65 -30.98
C PHE A 155 -31.33 30.11 -30.52
N PHE A 156 -30.49 30.93 -31.16
CA PHE A 156 -30.38 32.39 -30.94
C PHE A 156 -30.05 33.08 -32.26
#